data_1339688e563d751730d9cdeeb0dfd0a1
#
_entry.id   1339688e563d751730d9cdeeb0dfd0a1
#
_cell.length_a   1.000
_cell.length_b   1.000
_cell.length_c   1.000
_cell.angle_alpha   90.00
_cell.angle_beta   90.00
_cell.angle_gamma   90.00
#
_symmetry.space_group_name_H-M   'P 1'
#
loop_
_entity.id
_entity.type
_entity.pdbx_description
1 polymer ?
#
loop_
_entity_poly.entity_id
_entity_poly.type
_entity_poly.pdbx_seq_one_letter_code
_entity_poly.pdbx_strand_id
1 'polypeptide(L)'
;ALTGCYKRRGFFEELRKRLSNDKNEGEKAIMVFADLDCLKTINDKFGHEEGDFAILSAAKILKHSFGNSEIVGRIGGDEFVVCAFLDNAIDIPSMRNHIEAVTREYNIKYAADKPYIIHTSVGVYPFVCSATLEIGELLSHADILLYEEKKHKRSILKSDYE
;
A
#
# COMPACT_ATOMS: atom_id res chain seq x y z
N ALA A 1 -0.41 -12.30 -14.35
CA ALA A 1 -0.03 -11.28 -13.42
C ALA A 1 0.70 -11.86 -12.22
N LEU A 2 1.86 -11.31 -11.91
CA LEU A 2 2.76 -11.82 -10.85
C LEU A 2 2.10 -11.85 -9.47
N THR A 3 1.33 -10.82 -9.13
CA THR A 3 0.82 -10.62 -7.76
C THR A 3 -0.62 -11.06 -7.54
N GLY A 4 -1.38 -11.30 -8.60
CA GLY A 4 -2.83 -11.52 -8.52
C GLY A 4 -3.63 -10.27 -8.12
N CYS A 5 -2.99 -9.13 -7.96
CA CYS A 5 -3.67 -7.85 -7.71
C CYS A 5 -4.34 -7.32 -8.98
N TYR A 6 -5.34 -6.46 -8.82
CA TYR A 6 -5.89 -5.72 -9.94
C TYR A 6 -4.80 -4.91 -10.63
N LYS A 7 -4.85 -4.86 -11.95
CA LYS A 7 -4.09 -3.87 -12.71
C LYS A 7 -4.77 -2.51 -12.58
N ARG A 8 -4.10 -1.45 -12.98
CA ARG A 8 -4.60 -0.08 -12.87
C ARG A 8 -6.06 0.06 -13.31
N ARG A 9 -6.38 -0.37 -14.53
CA ARG A 9 -7.73 -0.27 -15.06
C ARG A 9 -8.76 -1.06 -14.25
N GLY A 10 -8.46 -2.29 -13.91
CA GLY A 10 -9.35 -3.14 -13.12
C GLY A 10 -9.58 -2.59 -11.71
N PHE A 11 -8.55 -2.02 -11.09
CA PHE A 11 -8.66 -1.34 -9.80
C PHE A 11 -9.66 -0.17 -9.87
N PHE A 12 -9.52 0.69 -10.87
CA PHE A 12 -10.43 1.82 -11.05
C PHE A 12 -11.86 1.39 -11.32
N GLU A 13 -12.06 0.37 -12.15
CA GLU A 13 -13.39 -0.16 -12.47
C GLU A 13 -14.06 -0.74 -11.21
N GLU A 14 -13.35 -1.54 -10.44
CA GLU A 14 -13.87 -2.14 -9.21
C GLU A 14 -14.16 -1.06 -8.15
N LEU A 15 -13.29 -0.08 -8.01
CA LEU A 15 -13.48 1.01 -7.06
C LEU A 15 -14.72 1.84 -7.43
N ARG A 16 -14.92 2.15 -8.71
CA ARG A 16 -16.13 2.87 -9.16
C ARG A 16 -17.41 2.13 -8.80
N LYS A 17 -17.43 0.82 -8.99
CA LYS A 17 -18.58 -0.01 -8.61
C LYS A 17 -18.89 0.11 -7.12
N ARG A 18 -17.86 0.05 -6.28
CA ARG A 18 -18.05 0.14 -4.82
C ARG A 18 -18.46 1.53 -4.37
N LEU A 19 -17.88 2.58 -4.94
CA LEU A 19 -18.26 3.97 -4.61
C LEU A 19 -19.67 4.30 -5.07
N SER A 20 -20.13 3.72 -6.18
CA SER A 20 -21.47 3.94 -6.74
C SER A 20 -22.55 3.07 -6.10
N ASN A 21 -22.20 2.12 -5.26
CA ASN A 21 -23.16 1.26 -4.58
C ASN A 21 -23.80 2.02 -3.41
N ASP A 22 -25.11 2.17 -3.45
CA ASP A 22 -25.89 2.89 -2.41
C ASP A 22 -25.66 2.33 -1.00
N LYS A 23 -25.37 1.03 -0.88
CA LYS A 23 -25.07 0.38 0.39
C LYS A 23 -23.79 0.92 1.05
N ASN A 24 -22.88 1.44 0.25
CA ASN A 24 -21.60 1.97 0.73
C ASN A 24 -21.63 3.49 0.99
N GLU A 25 -22.71 4.16 0.61
CA GLU A 25 -22.85 5.62 0.80
C GLU A 25 -22.74 5.97 2.28
N GLY A 26 -21.87 6.91 2.61
CA GLY A 26 -21.62 7.36 3.98
C GLY A 26 -20.68 6.47 4.80
N GLU A 27 -20.23 5.34 4.27
CA GLU A 27 -19.28 4.48 4.96
C GLU A 27 -17.88 5.09 4.98
N LYS A 28 -17.17 4.85 6.06
CA LYS A 28 -15.78 5.28 6.19
C LYS A 28 -14.86 4.32 5.46
N ALA A 29 -13.91 4.89 4.73
CA ALA A 29 -12.93 4.13 3.96
C ALA A 29 -11.57 4.81 4.00
N ILE A 30 -10.56 4.10 3.56
CA ILE A 30 -9.22 4.64 3.36
C ILE A 30 -8.73 4.35 1.96
N MET A 31 -7.99 5.30 1.41
CA MET A 31 -7.19 5.12 0.20
C MET A 31 -5.72 5.06 0.61
N VAL A 32 -5.05 3.99 0.23
CA VAL A 32 -3.63 3.79 0.54
C VAL A 32 -2.85 3.80 -0.76
N PHE A 33 -1.81 4.61 -0.80
CA PHE A 33 -0.80 4.54 -1.85
C PHE A 33 0.47 3.98 -1.22
N ALA A 34 0.98 2.88 -1.75
CA ALA A 34 2.13 2.18 -1.22
C ALA A 34 3.22 2.03 -2.28
N ASP A 35 4.46 2.14 -1.85
CA ASP A 35 5.62 2.02 -2.72
C ASP A 35 6.61 1.04 -2.08
N LEU A 36 7.03 0.03 -2.83
CA LEU A 36 8.02 -0.94 -2.37
C LEU A 36 9.39 -0.27 -2.32
N ASP A 37 9.97 -0.18 -1.14
CA ASP A 37 11.24 0.48 -0.92
C ASP A 37 12.40 -0.30 -1.54
N CYS A 38 13.31 0.41 -2.20
CA CYS A 38 14.58 -0.12 -2.70
C CYS A 38 14.48 -1.21 -3.78
N LEU A 39 13.38 -1.29 -4.53
CA LEU A 39 13.22 -2.29 -5.58
C LEU A 39 14.36 -2.23 -6.62
N LYS A 40 14.73 -1.03 -7.05
CA LYS A 40 15.84 -0.86 -7.99
C LYS A 40 17.14 -1.44 -7.45
N THR A 41 17.44 -1.17 -6.19
CA THR A 41 18.64 -1.69 -5.53
C THR A 41 18.59 -3.22 -5.44
N ILE A 42 17.44 -3.80 -5.10
CA ILE A 42 17.27 -5.25 -5.06
C ILE A 42 17.51 -5.87 -6.43
N ASN A 43 16.91 -5.31 -7.48
CA ASN A 43 17.11 -5.78 -8.86
C ASN A 43 18.58 -5.67 -9.28
N ASP A 44 19.21 -4.54 -9.04
CA ASP A 44 20.59 -4.28 -9.46
C ASP A 44 21.61 -5.16 -8.73
N LYS A 45 21.40 -5.41 -7.45
CA LYS A 45 22.35 -6.19 -6.62
C LYS A 45 22.08 -7.69 -6.63
N PHE A 46 20.83 -8.11 -6.70
CA PHE A 46 20.44 -9.51 -6.47
C PHE A 46 19.68 -10.13 -7.63
N GLY A 47 19.37 -9.35 -8.67
CA GLY A 47 18.70 -9.81 -9.88
C GLY A 47 17.17 -9.66 -9.83
N HIS A 48 16.57 -9.80 -11.02
CA HIS A 48 15.13 -9.60 -11.20
C HIS A 48 14.26 -10.66 -10.52
N GLU A 49 14.78 -11.86 -10.30
CA GLU A 49 14.06 -12.90 -9.55
C GLU A 49 13.82 -12.47 -8.09
N GLU A 50 14.82 -11.86 -7.47
CA GLU A 50 14.69 -11.30 -6.12
C GLU A 50 13.79 -10.06 -6.11
N GLY A 51 13.85 -9.24 -7.15
CA GLY A 51 12.91 -8.13 -7.34
C GLY A 51 11.47 -8.62 -7.46
N ASP A 52 11.21 -9.67 -8.20
CA ASP A 52 9.89 -10.29 -8.31
C ASP A 52 9.41 -10.86 -6.99
N PHE A 53 10.30 -11.50 -6.22
CA PHE A 53 9.99 -11.94 -4.86
C PHE A 53 9.58 -10.76 -3.96
N ALA A 54 10.31 -9.65 -4.03
CA ALA A 54 10.00 -8.44 -3.26
C ALA A 54 8.63 -7.86 -3.63
N ILE A 55 8.31 -7.80 -4.92
CA ILE A 55 7.01 -7.33 -5.41
C ILE A 55 5.88 -8.24 -4.94
N LEU A 56 6.04 -9.55 -5.07
CA LEU A 56 5.06 -10.53 -4.59
C LEU A 56 4.86 -10.44 -3.08
N SER A 57 5.94 -10.24 -2.35
CA SER A 57 5.94 -10.06 -0.90
C SER A 57 5.17 -8.82 -0.47
N ALA A 58 5.41 -7.69 -1.14
CA ALA A 58 4.66 -6.46 -0.89
C ALA A 58 3.15 -6.64 -1.09
N ALA A 59 2.76 -7.32 -2.17
CA ALA A 59 1.36 -7.64 -2.44
C ALA A 59 0.74 -8.48 -1.32
N LYS A 60 1.43 -9.50 -0.86
CA LYS A 60 0.96 -10.37 0.23
C LYS A 60 0.83 -9.62 1.56
N ILE A 61 1.81 -8.79 1.88
CA ILE A 61 1.79 -7.95 3.09
C ILE A 61 0.57 -7.02 3.06
N LEU A 62 0.33 -6.33 1.95
CA LEU A 62 -0.80 -5.42 1.84
C LEU A 62 -2.14 -6.14 1.93
N LYS A 63 -2.31 -7.26 1.24
CA LYS A 63 -3.52 -8.07 1.32
C LYS A 63 -3.79 -8.56 2.74
N HIS A 64 -2.75 -9.02 3.42
CA HIS A 64 -2.87 -9.52 4.79
C HIS A 64 -3.18 -8.38 5.79
N SER A 65 -2.62 -7.19 5.57
CA SER A 65 -2.81 -6.04 6.44
C SER A 65 -4.25 -5.52 6.46
N PHE A 66 -4.97 -5.62 5.34
CA PHE A 66 -6.30 -5.02 5.18
C PHE A 66 -7.48 -6.01 5.22
N GLY A 67 -7.21 -7.31 5.13
CA GLY A 67 -8.25 -8.35 5.17
C GLY A 67 -8.98 -8.54 3.84
N ASN A 68 -10.17 -9.16 3.88
CA ASN A 68 -10.87 -9.63 2.69
C ASN A 68 -11.81 -8.61 2.01
N SER A 69 -12.04 -7.46 2.63
CA SER A 69 -12.95 -6.42 2.10
C SER A 69 -12.23 -5.34 1.29
N GLU A 70 -10.95 -5.52 1.07
CA GLU A 70 -10.12 -4.54 0.37
C GLU A 70 -10.08 -4.77 -1.15
N ILE A 71 -9.81 -3.69 -1.85
CA ILE A 71 -9.42 -3.74 -3.27
C ILE A 71 -7.95 -3.39 -3.33
N VAL A 72 -7.11 -4.30 -3.81
CA VAL A 72 -5.67 -4.10 -3.95
C VAL A 72 -5.29 -4.10 -5.42
N GLY A 73 -4.63 -3.03 -5.85
CA GLY A 73 -4.12 -2.86 -7.20
C GLY A 73 -2.62 -2.64 -7.24
N ARG A 74 -1.99 -3.12 -8.30
CA ARG A 74 -0.61 -2.77 -8.66
C ARG A 74 -0.66 -1.89 -9.88
N ILE A 75 -0.27 -0.61 -9.73
CA ILE A 75 -0.43 0.40 -10.79
C ILE A 75 0.89 0.78 -11.46
N GLY A 76 2.00 0.39 -10.89
CA GLY A 76 3.34 0.62 -11.43
C GLY A 76 4.26 -0.52 -11.02
N GLY A 77 5.54 -0.43 -11.36
CA GLY A 77 6.53 -1.46 -11.05
C GLY A 77 6.59 -1.78 -9.55
N ASP A 78 6.74 -0.76 -8.75
CA ASP A 78 6.86 -0.81 -7.29
C ASP A 78 5.67 -0.14 -6.58
N GLU A 79 4.62 0.26 -7.31
CA GLU A 79 3.51 1.05 -6.81
C GLU A 79 2.24 0.21 -6.63
N PHE A 80 1.68 0.28 -5.42
CA PHE A 80 0.43 -0.38 -5.06
C PHE A 80 -0.58 0.63 -4.54
N VAL A 81 -1.86 0.32 -4.75
CA VAL A 81 -2.97 1.09 -4.20
C VAL A 81 -3.93 0.16 -3.51
N VAL A 82 -4.49 0.60 -2.39
CA VAL A 82 -5.49 -0.15 -1.64
C VAL A 82 -6.65 0.77 -1.32
N CYS A 83 -7.87 0.28 -1.54
CA CYS A 83 -9.05 0.90 -0.96
C CYS A 83 -9.69 -0.10 0.00
N ALA A 84 -9.82 0.29 1.26
CA ALA A 84 -10.43 -0.54 2.28
C ALA A 84 -11.62 0.17 2.91
N PHE A 85 -12.72 -0.56 3.06
CA PHE A 85 -13.93 -0.09 3.73
C PHE A 85 -13.90 -0.63 5.16
N LEU A 86 -13.99 0.26 6.14
CA LEU A 86 -13.85 -0.07 7.55
C LEU A 86 -15.13 0.26 8.31
N ASP A 87 -15.60 -0.69 9.13
CA ASP A 87 -16.85 -0.56 9.89
C ASP A 87 -16.77 0.42 11.06
N ASN A 88 -15.56 0.76 11.51
CA ASN A 88 -15.31 1.61 12.68
C ASN A 88 -14.49 2.85 12.36
N ALA A 89 -14.40 3.77 13.30
CA ALA A 89 -13.54 4.94 13.17
C ALA A 89 -12.10 4.56 12.88
N ILE A 90 -11.52 5.17 11.84
CA ILE A 90 -10.18 4.85 11.38
C ILE A 90 -9.17 5.61 12.24
N ASP A 91 -8.31 4.87 12.92
CA ASP A 91 -7.12 5.39 13.56
C ASP A 91 -5.92 5.10 12.64
N ILE A 92 -5.43 6.13 11.95
CA ILE A 92 -4.33 6.01 11.00
C ILE A 92 -3.03 5.55 11.66
N PRO A 93 -2.62 6.08 12.84
CA PRO A 93 -1.44 5.55 13.53
C PRO A 93 -1.53 4.05 13.83
N SER A 94 -2.68 3.57 14.29
CA SER A 94 -2.90 2.14 14.53
C SER A 94 -2.83 1.32 13.25
N MET A 95 -3.36 1.83 12.13
CA MET A 95 -3.29 1.17 10.83
C MET A 95 -1.83 1.08 10.35
N ARG A 96 -1.06 2.14 10.49
CA ARG A 96 0.37 2.15 10.15
C ARG A 96 1.15 1.14 11.01
N ASN A 97 0.89 1.09 12.30
CA ASN A 97 1.51 0.13 13.21
C ASN A 97 1.16 -1.31 12.83
N HIS A 98 -0.08 -1.54 12.40
CA HIS A 98 -0.52 -2.85 11.95
C HIS A 98 0.24 -3.29 10.68
N ILE A 99 0.36 -2.40 9.69
CA ILE A 99 1.13 -2.69 8.47
C ILE A 99 2.59 -3.00 8.82
N GLU A 100 3.21 -2.24 9.71
CA GLU A 100 4.59 -2.47 10.16
C GLU A 100 4.73 -3.82 10.88
N ALA A 101 3.77 -4.19 11.72
CA ALA A 101 3.76 -5.48 12.41
C ALA A 101 3.64 -6.65 11.42
N VAL A 102 2.72 -6.56 10.46
CA VAL A 102 2.55 -7.57 9.40
C VAL A 102 3.83 -7.69 8.56
N THR A 103 4.44 -6.56 8.22
CA THR A 103 5.69 -6.50 7.46
C THR A 103 6.82 -7.22 8.21
N ARG A 104 6.96 -6.93 9.48
CA ARG A 104 7.99 -7.55 10.34
C ARG A 104 7.81 -9.06 10.44
N GLU A 105 6.59 -9.51 10.69
CA GLU A 105 6.26 -10.94 10.74
C GLU A 105 6.56 -11.64 9.41
N TYR A 106 6.22 -10.99 8.30
CA TYR A 106 6.49 -11.54 6.97
C TYR A 106 7.99 -11.69 6.72
N ASN A 107 8.79 -10.69 7.05
CA ASN A 107 10.24 -10.75 6.90
C ASN A 107 10.85 -11.89 7.73
N ILE A 108 10.40 -12.05 8.98
CA ILE A 108 10.87 -13.12 9.86
C ILE A 108 10.51 -14.49 9.30
N LYS A 109 9.29 -14.65 8.80
CA LYS A 109 8.78 -15.97 8.38
C LYS A 109 9.25 -16.36 6.98
N TYR A 110 9.32 -15.43 6.04
CA TYR A 110 9.52 -15.74 4.62
C TYR A 110 10.78 -15.13 4.00
N ALA A 111 11.41 -14.19 4.63
CA ALA A 111 12.57 -13.47 4.09
C ALA A 111 13.76 -13.42 5.03
N ALA A 112 13.80 -14.27 6.06
CA ALA A 112 14.89 -14.28 7.05
C ALA A 112 16.26 -14.62 6.42
N ASP A 113 16.28 -15.39 5.34
CA ASP A 113 17.48 -15.78 4.60
C ASP A 113 17.87 -14.82 3.47
N LYS A 114 17.08 -13.76 3.27
CA LYS A 114 17.35 -12.80 2.20
C LYS A 114 18.33 -11.72 2.66
N PRO A 115 19.23 -11.26 1.75
CA PRO A 115 20.20 -10.20 2.08
C PRO A 115 19.61 -8.79 2.04
N TYR A 116 18.29 -8.65 2.04
CA TYR A 116 17.55 -7.41 2.06
C TYR A 116 16.29 -7.57 2.89
N ILE A 117 15.68 -6.44 3.28
CA ILE A 117 14.43 -6.40 4.03
C ILE A 117 13.32 -5.94 3.09
N ILE A 118 12.16 -6.60 3.14
CA ILE A 118 10.95 -6.15 2.44
C ILE A 118 10.31 -5.05 3.29
N HIS A 119 10.15 -3.88 2.70
CA HIS A 119 9.49 -2.76 3.33
C HIS A 119 8.75 -1.89 2.32
N THR A 120 7.58 -1.38 2.70
CA THR A 120 6.82 -0.43 1.90
C THR A 120 6.66 0.89 2.64
N SER A 121 6.76 1.98 1.90
CA SER A 121 6.32 3.29 2.39
C SER A 121 4.85 3.48 2.00
N VAL A 122 4.03 4.03 2.89
CA VAL A 122 2.58 4.16 2.65
C VAL A 122 2.08 5.56 2.96
N GLY A 123 1.16 6.04 2.13
CA GLY A 123 0.33 7.20 2.41
C GLY A 123 -1.12 6.72 2.62
N VAL A 124 -1.73 7.08 3.73
CA VAL A 124 -3.09 6.66 4.09
C VAL A 124 -3.99 7.87 4.17
N TYR A 125 -4.99 7.92 3.28
CA TYR A 125 -5.95 9.01 3.22
C TYR A 125 -7.35 8.52 3.60
N PRO A 126 -7.92 8.98 4.72
CA PRO A 126 -9.28 8.61 5.12
C PRO A 126 -10.31 9.44 4.34
N PHE A 127 -11.42 8.82 3.98
CA PHE A 127 -12.53 9.51 3.32
C PHE A 127 -13.86 8.85 3.65
N VAL A 128 -14.93 9.56 3.32
CA VAL A 128 -16.31 9.04 3.43
C VAL A 128 -16.79 8.67 2.02
N CYS A 129 -17.27 7.45 1.88
CA CYS A 129 -17.72 6.93 0.58
C CYS A 129 -18.91 7.72 0.05
N SER A 130 -18.84 8.13 -1.22
CA SER A 130 -19.89 8.81 -1.95
C SER A 130 -19.77 8.54 -3.45
N ALA A 131 -20.89 8.42 -4.14
CA ALA A 131 -20.92 8.23 -5.58
C ALA A 131 -20.36 9.43 -6.37
N THR A 132 -20.24 10.60 -5.74
CA THR A 132 -19.72 11.82 -6.37
C THR A 132 -18.21 12.01 -6.24
N LEU A 133 -17.52 11.09 -5.55
CA LEU A 133 -16.08 11.19 -5.35
C LEU A 133 -15.29 10.97 -6.64
N GLU A 134 -14.27 11.78 -6.82
CA GLU A 134 -13.30 11.66 -7.91
C GLU A 134 -12.14 10.76 -7.43
N ILE A 135 -11.99 9.58 -8.07
CA ILE A 135 -10.96 8.60 -7.72
C ILE A 135 -9.56 9.20 -7.85
N GLY A 136 -9.32 10.00 -8.90
CA GLY A 136 -8.05 10.67 -9.11
C GLY A 136 -7.65 11.58 -7.96
N GLU A 137 -8.62 12.27 -7.35
CA GLU A 137 -8.37 13.12 -6.17
C GLU A 137 -8.00 12.29 -4.94
N LEU A 138 -8.70 11.18 -4.70
CA LEU A 138 -8.37 10.26 -3.61
C LEU A 138 -6.95 9.73 -3.72
N LEU A 139 -6.55 9.32 -4.92
CA LEU A 139 -5.20 8.85 -5.19
C LEU A 139 -4.16 9.96 -5.02
N SER A 140 -4.46 11.18 -5.47
CA SER A 140 -3.56 12.33 -5.32
C SER A 140 -3.31 12.66 -3.85
N HIS A 141 -4.34 12.62 -3.01
CA HIS A 141 -4.19 12.84 -1.58
C HIS A 141 -3.32 11.78 -0.93
N ALA A 142 -3.54 10.51 -1.26
CA ALA A 142 -2.75 9.41 -0.73
C ALA A 142 -1.28 9.48 -1.20
N ASP A 143 -1.05 9.88 -2.45
CA ASP A 143 0.29 10.05 -3.02
C ASP A 143 1.07 11.18 -2.33
N ILE A 144 0.42 12.30 -2.04
CA ILE A 144 1.02 13.41 -1.27
C ILE A 144 1.47 12.91 0.12
N LEU A 145 0.61 12.15 0.80
CA LEU A 145 0.93 11.59 2.11
C LEU A 145 2.09 10.58 2.04
N LEU A 146 2.16 9.80 0.99
CA LEU A 146 3.28 8.90 0.74
C LEU A 146 4.59 9.69 0.55
N TYR A 147 4.55 10.74 -0.25
CA TYR A 147 5.71 11.61 -0.48
C TYR A 147 6.23 12.21 0.83
N GLU A 148 5.32 12.68 1.67
CA GLU A 148 5.67 13.25 2.98
C GLU A 148 6.29 12.21 3.91
N GLU A 149 5.77 10.98 3.92
CA GLU A 149 6.35 9.88 4.69
C GLU A 149 7.77 9.57 4.23
N LYS A 150 8.01 9.48 2.94
CA LYS A 150 9.35 9.25 2.38
C LYS A 150 10.31 10.39 2.75
N LYS A 151 9.85 11.62 2.70
CA LYS A 151 10.62 12.80 3.09
C LYS A 151 11.00 12.75 4.58
N HIS A 152 10.07 12.36 5.44
CA HIS A 152 10.30 12.19 6.87
C HIS A 152 11.33 11.10 7.15
N LYS A 153 11.24 9.95 6.51
CA LYS A 153 12.21 8.86 6.62
C LYS A 153 13.63 9.30 6.22
N ARG A 154 13.77 10.04 5.13
CA ARG A 154 15.07 10.59 4.69
C ARG A 154 15.66 11.56 5.70
N SER A 155 14.83 12.37 6.33
CA SER A 155 15.23 13.31 7.37
C SER A 155 15.79 12.59 8.60
N ILE A 156 15.12 11.54 9.07
CA ILE A 156 15.58 10.71 10.20
C ILE A 156 16.92 10.03 9.86
N LEU A 157 17.02 9.41 8.69
CA LEU A 157 18.26 8.75 8.26
C LEU A 157 19.45 9.71 8.19
N LYS A 158 19.22 10.95 7.77
CA LYS A 158 20.29 11.98 7.79
C LYS A 158 20.72 12.34 9.20
N SER A 159 19.78 12.45 10.14
CA SER A 159 20.12 12.78 11.53
C SER A 159 20.91 11.69 12.24
N ASP A 160 20.71 10.44 11.86
CA ASP A 160 21.44 9.30 12.42
C ASP A 160 22.91 9.22 11.94
N TYR A 161 23.24 9.94 10.85
CA TYR A 161 24.60 10.02 10.30
C TYR A 161 25.33 11.35 10.61
N GLU A 162 24.65 12.30 11.22
CA GLU A 162 25.23 13.55 11.71
C GLU A 162 25.59 13.46 13.21
#